data_8641e58c4f7423ff5f3c2cdfbcd959bf
#
_entry.id   8641e58c4f7423ff5f3c2cdfbcd959bf
#
_cell.length_a   1.000
_cell.length_b   1.000
_cell.length_c   1.000
_cell.angle_alpha   90.00
_cell.angle_beta   90.00
_cell.angle_gamma   90.00
#
_symmetry.space_group_name_H-M   'P 1'
#
loop_
_entity.id
_entity.type
_entity.pdbx_description
1 polymer ?
#
loop_
_entity_poly.entity_id
_entity_poly.type
_entity_poly.pdbx_seq_one_letter_code
_entity_poly.pdbx_strand_id
1 'polypeptide(L)'
;MNSYLKWIKKAENDLKTAKDELATENPATDTICFHAQQAVEKFLKAFLVFHNKPFRKTHNLAELLILCSEIDEEFKNLPIEEISKLTYYAVDLRYAEEFYEPTLEEAQEAIKIAEKVKEFVLKKLKL
;
A
#
# COMPACT_ATOMS: atom_id res chain seq x y z
N MET A 1 10.00 1.16 21.77
CA MET A 1 8.84 1.14 20.87
C MET A 1 9.13 0.25 19.69
N ASN A 2 8.20 -0.64 19.37
CA ASN A 2 8.37 -1.57 18.25
C ASN A 2 8.36 -0.86 16.90
N SER A 3 9.38 -1.14 16.11
CA SER A 3 9.52 -0.55 14.77
C SER A 3 8.31 -0.83 13.88
N TYR A 4 7.72 -2.02 13.98
CA TYR A 4 6.59 -2.37 13.13
C TYR A 4 5.37 -1.48 13.43
N LEU A 5 5.18 -1.06 14.68
CA LEU A 5 4.08 -0.16 15.03
C LEU A 5 4.24 1.23 14.40
N LYS A 6 5.49 1.68 14.21
CA LYS A 6 5.75 2.92 13.51
C LYS A 6 5.35 2.81 12.03
N TRP A 7 5.64 1.66 11.42
CA TRP A 7 5.24 1.41 10.04
C TRP A 7 3.71 1.39 9.91
N ILE A 8 3.02 0.73 10.87
CA ILE A 8 1.55 0.70 10.89
C ILE A 8 1.00 2.12 10.98
N LYS A 9 1.55 2.93 11.89
CA LYS A 9 1.09 4.31 12.06
C LYS A 9 1.23 5.12 10.77
N LYS A 10 2.39 5.00 10.11
CA LYS A 10 2.62 5.71 8.85
C LYS A 10 1.72 5.21 7.73
N ALA A 11 1.48 3.89 7.68
CA ALA A 11 0.56 3.31 6.71
C ALA A 11 -0.86 3.84 6.90
N GLU A 12 -1.31 3.89 8.15
CA GLU A 12 -2.64 4.41 8.46
C GLU A 12 -2.77 5.88 8.12
N ASN A 13 -1.72 6.66 8.33
CA ASN A 13 -1.72 8.08 7.96
C ASN A 13 -1.84 8.25 6.43
N ASP A 14 -1.13 7.42 5.66
CA ASP A 14 -1.26 7.47 4.20
C ASP A 14 -2.67 7.11 3.75
N LEU A 15 -3.26 6.07 4.35
CA LEU A 15 -4.61 5.67 3.99
C LEU A 15 -5.63 6.75 4.37
N LYS A 16 -5.45 7.36 5.53
CA LYS A 16 -6.29 8.48 5.97
C LYS A 16 -6.20 9.63 4.97
N THR A 17 -5.00 9.99 4.55
CA THR A 17 -4.79 11.06 3.57
C THR A 17 -5.52 10.76 2.26
N ALA A 18 -5.42 9.52 1.78
CA ALA A 18 -6.10 9.12 0.55
C ALA A 18 -7.62 9.25 0.70
N LYS A 19 -8.18 8.79 1.82
CA LYS A 19 -9.62 8.83 2.06
C LYS A 19 -10.12 10.26 2.25
N ASP A 20 -9.35 11.10 2.95
CA ASP A 20 -9.72 12.49 3.16
C ASP A 20 -9.74 13.25 1.83
N GLU A 21 -8.73 13.01 0.98
CA GLU A 21 -8.70 13.66 -0.32
C GLU A 21 -9.86 13.21 -1.21
N LEU A 22 -10.22 11.93 -1.17
CA LEU A 22 -11.34 11.41 -1.95
C LEU A 22 -12.65 12.12 -1.59
N ALA A 23 -12.79 12.55 -0.34
CA ALA A 23 -14.01 13.20 0.15
C ALA A 23 -14.10 14.69 -0.22
N THR A 24 -13.08 15.25 -0.85
CA THR A 24 -13.10 16.66 -1.27
C THR A 24 -13.95 16.84 -2.53
N GLU A 25 -14.26 18.09 -2.84
CA GLU A 25 -15.11 18.42 -3.99
C GLU A 25 -14.45 18.06 -5.33
N ASN A 26 -13.14 18.29 -5.44
CA ASN A 26 -12.38 17.97 -6.66
C ASN A 26 -11.15 17.14 -6.28
N PRO A 27 -11.34 15.84 -6.02
CA PRO A 27 -10.24 15.03 -5.48
C PRO A 27 -9.08 14.91 -6.46
N ALA A 28 -7.87 15.07 -5.92
CA ALA A 28 -6.62 14.86 -6.66
C ALA A 28 -6.38 13.36 -6.75
N THR A 29 -6.78 12.76 -7.86
CA THR A 29 -6.76 11.29 -8.01
C THR A 29 -5.36 10.71 -8.00
N ASP A 30 -4.37 11.43 -8.53
CA ASP A 30 -2.98 10.97 -8.50
C ASP A 30 -2.45 10.92 -7.06
N THR A 31 -2.80 11.91 -6.24
CA THR A 31 -2.41 11.95 -4.84
C THR A 31 -3.06 10.80 -4.07
N ILE A 32 -4.33 10.53 -4.33
CA ILE A 32 -5.05 9.41 -3.70
C ILE A 32 -4.36 8.10 -4.02
N CYS A 33 -4.09 7.85 -5.30
CA CYS A 33 -3.46 6.60 -5.74
C CYS A 33 -2.05 6.44 -5.16
N PHE A 34 -1.30 7.54 -5.08
CA PHE A 34 0.04 7.52 -4.50
C PHE A 34 -0.02 7.13 -3.01
N HIS A 35 -0.89 7.78 -2.24
CA HIS A 35 -0.98 7.48 -0.81
C HIS A 35 -1.55 6.09 -0.54
N ALA A 36 -2.47 5.61 -1.39
CA ALA A 36 -2.95 4.23 -1.25
C ALA A 36 -1.81 3.23 -1.49
N GLN A 37 -0.97 3.48 -2.50
CA GLN A 37 0.20 2.64 -2.75
C GLN A 37 1.15 2.69 -1.56
N GLN A 38 1.42 3.88 -1.02
CA GLN A 38 2.30 4.04 0.14
C GLN A 38 1.75 3.30 1.36
N ALA A 39 0.43 3.33 1.56
CA ALA A 39 -0.18 2.60 2.66
C ALA A 39 0.07 1.10 2.52
N VAL A 40 -0.18 0.53 1.35
CA VAL A 40 0.06 -0.89 1.11
C VAL A 40 1.51 -1.26 1.36
N GLU A 41 2.42 -0.48 0.79
CA GLU A 41 3.86 -0.70 0.96
C GLU A 41 4.22 -0.76 2.44
N LYS A 42 3.74 0.18 3.22
CA LYS A 42 4.08 0.30 4.63
C LYS A 42 3.41 -0.79 5.49
N PHE A 43 2.19 -1.21 5.15
CA PHE A 43 1.58 -2.35 5.84
C PHE A 43 2.39 -3.62 5.62
N LEU A 44 2.83 -3.87 4.39
CA LEU A 44 3.65 -5.05 4.09
C LEU A 44 5.00 -4.98 4.81
N LYS A 45 5.62 -3.80 4.82
CA LYS A 45 6.89 -3.62 5.53
C LYS A 45 6.73 -3.81 7.04
N ALA A 46 5.59 -3.38 7.61
CA ALA A 46 5.30 -3.61 9.03
C ALA A 46 5.32 -5.10 9.36
N PHE A 47 4.69 -5.92 8.52
CA PHE A 47 4.67 -7.36 8.70
C PHE A 47 6.08 -7.94 8.65
N LEU A 48 6.89 -7.50 7.67
CA LEU A 48 8.27 -7.97 7.53
C LEU A 48 9.13 -7.57 8.73
N VAL A 49 8.98 -6.33 9.21
CA VAL A 49 9.72 -5.86 10.38
C VAL A 49 9.34 -6.66 11.62
N PHE A 50 8.05 -6.94 11.80
CA PHE A 50 7.59 -7.74 12.93
C PHE A 50 8.27 -9.11 12.98
N HIS A 51 8.49 -9.71 11.81
CA HIS A 51 9.12 -11.04 11.71
C HIS A 51 10.63 -10.97 11.51
N ASN A 52 11.24 -9.80 11.63
CA ASN A 52 12.68 -9.60 11.44
C ASN A 52 13.17 -10.09 10.07
N LYS A 53 12.32 -9.98 9.06
CA LYS A 53 12.65 -10.37 7.69
C LYS A 53 13.25 -9.15 6.96
N PRO A 54 14.52 -9.22 6.55
CA PRO A 54 15.13 -8.08 5.86
C PRO A 54 14.54 -7.87 4.47
N PHE A 55 14.49 -6.63 4.05
CA PHE A 55 14.06 -6.26 2.70
C PHE A 55 14.90 -5.06 2.25
N ARG A 56 15.09 -4.96 0.94
CA ARG A 56 15.81 -3.81 0.39
C ARG A 56 14.85 -2.62 0.31
N LYS A 57 15.41 -1.43 0.18
CA LYS A 57 14.61 -0.22 0.00
C LYS A 57 13.97 -0.27 -1.38
N THR A 58 12.66 -0.44 -1.43
CA THR A 58 11.93 -0.62 -2.69
C THR A 58 10.49 -0.14 -2.57
N HIS A 59 9.91 0.24 -3.71
CA HIS A 59 8.50 0.53 -3.84
C HIS A 59 7.77 -0.60 -4.58
N ASN A 60 8.48 -1.66 -4.94
CA ASN A 60 7.91 -2.78 -5.69
C ASN A 60 7.08 -3.67 -4.77
N LEU A 61 5.75 -3.58 -4.89
CA LEU A 61 4.84 -4.31 -4.03
C LEU A 61 4.89 -5.82 -4.26
N ALA A 62 5.12 -6.25 -5.51
CA ALA A 62 5.24 -7.68 -5.81
C ALA A 62 6.41 -8.29 -5.05
N GLU A 63 7.53 -7.59 -5.00
CA GLU A 63 8.71 -8.04 -4.25
C GLU A 63 8.39 -8.21 -2.77
N LEU A 64 7.70 -7.21 -2.18
CA LEU A 64 7.33 -7.26 -0.77
C LEU A 64 6.34 -8.38 -0.49
N LEU A 65 5.39 -8.62 -1.40
CA LEU A 65 4.43 -9.71 -1.25
C LEU A 65 5.12 -11.07 -1.28
N ILE A 66 6.12 -11.24 -2.13
CA ILE A 66 6.90 -12.49 -2.18
C ILE A 66 7.55 -12.74 -0.83
N LEU A 67 8.19 -11.71 -0.27
CA LEU A 67 8.84 -11.84 1.04
C LEU A 67 7.83 -12.17 2.14
N CYS A 68 6.68 -11.52 2.13
CA CYS A 68 5.62 -11.81 3.10
C CYS A 68 5.12 -13.25 2.96
N SER A 69 4.96 -13.72 1.73
CA SER A 69 4.45 -15.07 1.48
C SER A 69 5.44 -16.16 1.89
N GLU A 70 6.74 -15.83 1.94
CA GLU A 70 7.74 -16.77 2.45
C GLU A 70 7.57 -17.01 3.94
N ILE A 71 7.00 -16.04 4.66
CA ILE A 71 6.72 -16.16 6.08
C ILE A 71 5.36 -16.81 6.31
N ASP A 72 4.35 -16.39 5.53
CA ASP A 72 2.97 -16.83 5.70
C ASP A 72 2.32 -16.98 4.32
N GLU A 73 2.10 -18.21 3.91
CA GLU A 73 1.55 -18.53 2.58
C GLU A 73 0.18 -17.90 2.33
N GLU A 74 -0.55 -17.55 3.37
CA GLU A 74 -1.88 -16.96 3.19
C GLU A 74 -1.83 -15.61 2.46
N PHE A 75 -0.66 -14.96 2.43
CA PHE A 75 -0.49 -13.76 1.60
C PHE A 75 -0.80 -14.02 0.13
N LYS A 76 -0.65 -15.26 -0.33
CA LYS A 76 -0.97 -15.64 -1.71
C LYS A 76 -2.47 -15.56 -2.01
N ASN A 77 -3.30 -15.49 -0.98
CA ASN A 77 -4.75 -15.35 -1.14
C ASN A 77 -5.20 -13.91 -1.39
N LEU A 78 -4.28 -12.95 -1.24
CA LEU A 78 -4.57 -11.56 -1.57
C LEU A 78 -4.60 -11.38 -3.09
N PRO A 79 -5.27 -10.31 -3.59
CA PRO A 79 -5.31 -10.05 -5.04
C PRO A 79 -3.97 -9.51 -5.52
N ILE A 80 -3.03 -10.42 -5.76
CA ILE A 80 -1.63 -10.09 -6.05
C ILE A 80 -1.48 -9.17 -7.25
N GLU A 81 -2.19 -9.44 -8.35
CA GLU A 81 -2.07 -8.62 -9.56
C GLU A 81 -2.52 -7.19 -9.33
N GLU A 82 -3.67 -7.01 -8.70
CA GLU A 82 -4.24 -5.70 -8.41
C GLU A 82 -3.33 -4.91 -7.47
N ILE A 83 -2.79 -5.58 -6.45
CA ILE A 83 -1.86 -4.94 -5.52
C ILE A 83 -0.59 -4.52 -6.25
N SER A 84 -0.03 -5.42 -7.07
CA SER A 84 1.21 -5.15 -7.78
C SER A 84 1.10 -3.95 -8.74
N LYS A 85 -0.08 -3.76 -9.33
CA LYS A 85 -0.32 -2.63 -10.23
C LYS A 85 -0.19 -1.28 -9.52
N LEU A 86 -0.41 -1.24 -8.21
CA LEU A 86 -0.29 0.01 -7.46
C LEU A 86 1.15 0.54 -7.46
N THR A 87 2.14 -0.32 -7.70
CA THR A 87 3.55 0.11 -7.76
C THR A 87 3.74 1.25 -8.77
N TYR A 88 2.99 1.21 -9.86
CA TYR A 88 3.03 2.25 -10.90
C TYR A 88 2.84 3.66 -10.31
N TYR A 89 1.92 3.79 -9.36
CA TYR A 89 1.61 5.10 -8.78
C TYR A 89 2.75 5.69 -7.96
N ALA A 90 3.64 4.85 -7.45
CA ALA A 90 4.77 5.33 -6.66
C ALA A 90 5.94 5.76 -7.54
N VAL A 91 6.10 5.13 -8.70
CA VAL A 91 7.31 5.30 -9.52
C VAL A 91 6.98 6.02 -10.83
N ASP A 92 6.19 5.37 -11.68
CA ASP A 92 5.97 5.87 -13.04
C ASP A 92 5.08 7.12 -13.08
N LEU A 93 4.03 7.14 -12.26
CA LEU A 93 3.10 8.26 -12.25
C LEU A 93 3.75 9.55 -11.75
N ARG A 94 4.59 9.45 -10.71
CA ARG A 94 5.24 10.63 -10.10
C ARG A 94 6.29 11.28 -10.97
N TYR A 95 6.99 10.46 -11.77
CA TYR A 95 8.16 10.91 -12.51
C TYR A 95 8.01 10.81 -14.02
N ALA A 96 6.83 10.41 -14.48
CA ALA A 96 6.58 10.30 -15.91
C ALA A 96 6.59 11.69 -16.57
N GLU A 97 7.21 11.77 -17.72
CA GLU A 97 7.19 13.01 -18.51
C GLU A 97 5.81 13.24 -19.09
N GLU A 98 5.12 12.15 -19.41
CA GLU A 98 3.75 12.22 -19.89
C GLU A 98 2.80 12.21 -18.69
N PHE A 99 1.96 13.21 -18.66
CA PHE A 99 0.98 13.36 -17.59
C PHE A 99 -0.11 12.30 -17.72
N TYR A 100 -0.32 11.52 -16.67
CA TYR A 100 -1.45 10.62 -16.56
C TYR A 100 -2.22 10.91 -15.29
N GLU A 101 -3.48 11.24 -15.43
CA GLU A 101 -4.34 11.47 -14.29
C GLU A 101 -5.25 10.26 -14.11
N PRO A 102 -5.11 9.52 -13.00
CA PRO A 102 -6.01 8.39 -12.73
C PRO A 102 -7.47 8.82 -12.72
N THR A 103 -8.34 7.91 -13.10
CA THR A 103 -9.79 8.18 -13.00
C THR A 103 -10.22 8.11 -11.53
N LEU A 104 -11.39 8.68 -11.25
CA LEU A 104 -11.97 8.57 -9.91
C LEU A 104 -12.15 7.11 -9.52
N GLU A 105 -12.57 6.26 -10.47
CA GLU A 105 -12.74 4.83 -10.21
C GLU A 105 -11.43 4.15 -9.85
N GLU A 106 -10.35 4.51 -10.53
CA GLU A 106 -9.03 3.99 -10.18
C GLU A 106 -8.62 4.40 -8.78
N ALA A 107 -8.89 5.64 -8.39
CA ALA A 107 -8.58 6.13 -7.04
C ALA A 107 -9.39 5.37 -5.99
N GLN A 108 -10.68 5.17 -6.24
CA GLN A 108 -11.54 4.41 -5.33
C GLN A 108 -11.08 2.97 -5.19
N GLU A 109 -10.70 2.35 -6.30
CA GLU A 109 -10.20 0.97 -6.29
C GLU A 109 -8.89 0.86 -5.52
N ALA A 110 -7.99 1.83 -5.69
CA ALA A 110 -6.72 1.86 -4.96
C ALA A 110 -6.96 1.88 -3.45
N ILE A 111 -7.92 2.69 -2.98
CA ILE A 111 -8.27 2.73 -1.57
C ILE A 111 -8.84 1.39 -1.09
N LYS A 112 -9.71 0.76 -1.89
CA LYS A 112 -10.28 -0.56 -1.54
C LYS A 112 -9.19 -1.61 -1.36
N ILE A 113 -8.21 -1.61 -2.26
CA ILE A 113 -7.09 -2.53 -2.19
C ILE A 113 -6.28 -2.27 -0.93
N ALA A 114 -6.00 -1.00 -0.64
CA ALA A 114 -5.25 -0.63 0.55
C ALA A 114 -5.97 -1.04 1.84
N GLU A 115 -7.29 -0.87 1.88
CA GLU A 115 -8.09 -1.30 3.03
C GLU A 115 -8.04 -2.81 3.23
N LYS A 116 -8.11 -3.56 2.13
CA LYS A 116 -8.03 -5.02 2.18
C LYS A 116 -6.69 -5.48 2.72
N VAL A 117 -5.61 -4.86 2.27
CA VAL A 117 -4.27 -5.19 2.76
C VAL A 117 -4.15 -4.81 4.24
N LYS A 118 -4.66 -3.64 4.62
CA LYS A 118 -4.66 -3.21 6.02
C LYS A 118 -5.33 -4.27 6.91
N GLU A 119 -6.55 -4.65 6.58
CA GLU A 119 -7.30 -5.63 7.39
C GLU A 119 -6.54 -6.96 7.51
N PHE A 120 -5.99 -7.41 6.39
CA PHE A 120 -5.24 -8.66 6.35
C PHE A 120 -4.02 -8.59 7.26
N VAL A 121 -3.21 -7.54 7.12
CA VAL A 121 -1.98 -7.39 7.91
C VAL A 121 -2.28 -7.21 9.39
N LEU A 122 -3.25 -6.34 9.73
CA LEU A 122 -3.59 -6.12 11.14
C LEU A 122 -4.06 -7.41 11.80
N LYS A 123 -4.85 -8.21 11.08
CA LYS A 123 -5.31 -9.50 11.60
C LYS A 123 -4.13 -10.44 11.86
N LYS A 124 -3.17 -10.49 10.93
CA LYS A 124 -1.97 -11.33 11.09
C LYS A 124 -1.11 -10.89 12.27
N LEU A 125 -1.06 -9.59 12.53
CA LEU A 125 -0.30 -9.03 13.65
C LEU A 125 -1.11 -9.00 14.96
N LYS A 126 -2.37 -9.40 14.91
CA LYS A 126 -3.29 -9.40 16.07
C LYS A 126 -3.49 -8.01 16.64
N LEU A 127 -3.64 -7.05 15.75
CA LEU A 127 -3.87 -5.65 16.13
C LEU A 127 -5.33 -5.24 15.98
#